data_eb9f85057edd0baf26329d19ec96684e
#
_entry.id   eb9f85057edd0baf26329d19ec96684e
#
_cell.length_a   1.000
_cell.length_b   1.000
_cell.length_c   1.000
_cell.angle_alpha   90.00
_cell.angle_beta   90.00
_cell.angle_gamma   90.00
#
_symmetry.space_group_name_H-M   'P 1'
#
loop_
_entity.id
_entity.type
_entity.pdbx_description
1 polymer ?
#
loop_
_entity_poly.entity_id
_entity_poly.type
_entity_poly.pdbx_seq_one_letter_code
_entity_poly.pdbx_strand_id
1 'polypeptide(L)' 'MLPLIREVQAAGARTLAEIAAALNARGVETARGGSWAAMTVKRILDRAG' A
#
# COMPACT_ATOMS: atom_id res chain seq x y z
N MET A 1 0.63 6.55 6.89
CA MET A 1 0.49 5.75 5.68
C MET A 1 1.83 5.21 5.16
N LEU A 2 2.81 6.07 5.02
CA LEU A 2 4.14 5.64 4.57
C LEU A 2 4.80 4.58 5.47
N PRO A 3 4.76 4.68 6.79
CA PRO A 3 5.31 3.63 7.65
C PRO A 3 4.66 2.27 7.42
N LEU A 4 3.36 2.24 7.11
CA LEU A 4 2.67 0.99 6.85
C LEU A 4 3.13 0.36 5.53
N ILE A 5 3.32 1.19 4.51
CA ILE A 5 3.85 0.72 3.22
C ILE A 5 5.25 0.14 3.39
N ARG A 6 6.09 0.78 4.19
CA ARG A 6 7.44 0.27 4.47
C ARG A 6 7.41 -1.05 5.21
N GLU A 7 6.44 -1.25 6.10
CA GLU A 7 6.28 -2.51 6.80
C GLU A 7 5.99 -3.66 5.85
N VAL A 8 5.06 -3.46 4.90
CA VAL A 8 4.74 -4.51 3.94
C VAL A 8 5.88 -4.74 2.96
N GLN A 9 6.64 -3.72 2.61
CA GLN A 9 7.84 -3.87 1.78
C GLN A 9 8.89 -4.71 2.50
N ALA A 10 9.10 -4.45 3.78
CA ALA A 10 10.04 -5.22 4.61
C ALA A 10 9.58 -6.67 4.75
N ALA A 11 8.27 -6.92 4.69
CA ALA A 11 7.73 -8.27 4.75
C ALA A 11 7.83 -9.02 3.42
N GLY A 12 8.30 -8.37 2.35
CA GLY A 12 8.54 -9.01 1.06
C GLY A 12 7.76 -8.46 -0.11
N ALA A 13 6.86 -7.52 0.09
CA ALA A 13 6.11 -6.92 -1.01
C ALA A 13 7.01 -5.99 -1.81
N ARG A 14 7.23 -6.30 -3.08
CA ARG A 14 8.16 -5.57 -3.94
C ARG A 14 7.47 -4.71 -4.98
N THR A 15 6.38 -5.20 -5.55
CA THR A 15 5.65 -4.47 -6.57
C THR A 15 4.49 -3.71 -5.95
N LEU A 16 3.96 -2.73 -6.70
CA LEU A 16 2.80 -1.98 -6.24
C LEU A 16 1.61 -2.90 -5.99
N ALA A 17 1.42 -3.89 -6.87
CA ALA A 17 0.34 -4.85 -6.72
C ALA A 17 0.52 -5.69 -5.45
N GLU A 18 1.74 -6.11 -5.14
CA GLU A 18 2.03 -6.87 -3.93
C GLU A 18 1.80 -6.04 -2.67
N ILE A 19 2.20 -4.79 -2.70
CA ILE A 19 1.96 -3.86 -1.58
C ILE A 19 0.46 -3.69 -1.35
N ALA A 20 -0.29 -3.46 -2.42
CA ALA A 20 -1.74 -3.31 -2.34
C ALA A 20 -2.40 -4.57 -1.78
N ALA A 21 -1.99 -5.75 -2.27
CA ALA A 21 -2.52 -7.01 -1.80
C ALA A 21 -2.21 -7.23 -0.31
N ALA A 22 -1.02 -6.89 0.12
CA ALA A 22 -0.62 -7.03 1.52
C ALA A 22 -1.44 -6.10 2.43
N LEU A 23 -1.69 -4.87 2.00
CA LEU A 23 -2.51 -3.93 2.76
C LEU A 23 -3.95 -4.41 2.87
N ASN A 24 -4.51 -4.93 1.78
CA ASN A 24 -5.86 -5.50 1.78
C ASN A 24 -5.94 -6.72 2.72
N ALA A 25 -4.93 -7.57 2.70
CA ALA A 25 -4.89 -8.76 3.55
C ALA A 25 -4.82 -8.41 5.03
N ARG A 26 -4.23 -7.27 5.36
CA ARG A 26 -4.16 -6.78 6.75
C ARG A 26 -5.45 -6.09 7.21
N GLY A 27 -6.41 -5.93 6.30
CA GLY A 27 -7.65 -5.23 6.61
C GLY A 27 -7.50 -3.73 6.69
N VAL A 28 -6.43 -3.18 6.13
CA VAL A 28 -6.22 -1.73 6.09
C VAL A 28 -7.09 -1.13 5.00
N GLU A 29 -7.84 -0.10 5.34
CA GLU A 29 -8.66 0.61 4.37
C GLU A 29 -7.93 1.85 3.86
N THR A 30 -8.27 2.26 2.62
CA THR A 30 -7.79 3.53 2.10
C THR A 30 -8.49 4.68 2.82
N ALA A 31 -7.99 5.90 2.62
CA ALA A 31 -8.60 7.09 3.21
C ALA A 31 -10.06 7.26 2.81
N ARG A 32 -10.46 6.67 1.67
CA ARG A 32 -11.85 6.72 1.20
C ARG A 32 -12.68 5.52 1.66
N GLY A 33 -12.09 4.62 2.43
CA GLY A 33 -12.75 3.43 2.90
C GLY A 33 -12.85 2.31 1.86
N GLY A 34 -12.05 2.39 0.79
CA GLY A 34 -12.02 1.39 -0.27
C GLY A 34 -10.85 0.44 -0.16
N SER A 35 -10.74 -0.47 -1.11
CA SER A 35 -9.63 -1.40 -1.19
C SER A 35 -8.40 -0.74 -1.81
N TRP A 36 -7.24 -1.28 -1.50
CA TRP A 36 -5.99 -0.84 -2.09
C TRP A 36 -5.82 -1.41 -3.49
N ALA A 37 -5.32 -0.57 -4.40
CA ALA A 37 -4.93 -0.99 -5.74
C ALA A 37 -3.53 -0.47 -6.01
N ALA A 38 -2.85 -1.05 -7.01
CA ALA A 38 -1.50 -0.64 -7.36
C ALA A 38 -1.41 0.87 -7.63
N MET A 39 -2.39 1.43 -8.32
CA MET A 39 -2.45 2.85 -8.62
C MET A 39 -2.54 3.71 -7.34
N THR A 40 -3.30 3.27 -6.36
CA THR A 40 -3.43 3.97 -5.08
C THR A 40 -2.10 4.03 -4.36
N VAL A 41 -1.38 2.92 -4.32
CA VAL A 41 -0.05 2.85 -3.70
C VAL A 41 0.91 3.77 -4.44
N LYS A 42 0.88 3.73 -5.77
CA LYS A 42 1.74 4.58 -6.59
C LYS A 42 1.53 6.07 -6.29
N ARG A 43 0.27 6.49 -6.19
CA ARG A 43 -0.05 7.89 -5.91
C ARG A 43 0.50 8.33 -4.55
N ILE A 44 0.39 7.48 -3.55
CA ILE A 44 0.90 7.78 -2.22
C ILE A 44 2.42 7.89 -2.24
N LEU A 45 3.10 6.97 -2.91
CA LEU A 45 4.55 7.00 -3.03
C LEU A 45 5.03 8.21 -3.82
N ASP A 46 4.32 8.57 -4.89
CA ASP A 46 4.65 9.76 -5.68
C ASP A 46 4.52 11.03 -4.85
N ARG A 47 3.50 11.12 -4.01
CA ARG A 47 3.33 12.26 -3.11
C ARG A 47 4.43 12.35 -2.07
N ALA A 48 4.85 11.21 -1.55
CA ALA A 48 5.87 11.15 -0.50
C ALA A 48 7.27 11.38 -1.08
N GLY A 49 7.44 11.04 -2.36
CA GLY A 49 8.72 11.19 -3.02
C GLY A 49 8.91 12.55 -3.61
#